data_cb003bd63c22867a207526e5244d9527
#
_entry.id   cb003bd63c22867a207526e5244d9527
#
_cell.length_a   1.000
_cell.length_b   1.000
_cell.length_c   1.000
_cell.angle_alpha   90.00
_cell.angle_beta   90.00
_cell.angle_gamma   90.00
#
_symmetry.space_group_name_H-M   'P 1'
#
loop_
_entity.id
_entity.type
_entity.pdbx_description
1 polymer ?
#
loop_
_entity_poly.entity_id
_entity_poly.type
_entity_poly.pdbx_seq_one_letter_code
_entity_poly.pdbx_strand_id
1 'polypeptide(L)'
;MTQVAVIINPAAGGGRAGRCRHRLEKDLGRSGLGFTTIITRDETHMRRQIHACAERCAWLLIVGGDTSFRIAATELLLQSGKRKELPSLAFFGAGSANDVVHALGIRGSRHLCELIRDDRVGRMDVGWVRTESPRDEHLFLGSMSLGLGVRVNREMARTRGQSGRPLAAWIPGAAALRRAFAGNELPMRLTVNGRSGRYSLVAVMNGPRYAGGLRIAPDASVFDHRLDLVLLSTRGWPGTMVAAAGVVAGRRLPVETADEWRIEAENRFSIQVDGDVFPSGKSCTVGVHAAALKVAAARG
;
A
#
# COMPACT_ATOMS: atom_id res chain seq x y z
N MET A 1 -25.23 13.94 13.74
CA MET A 1 -25.07 12.94 12.65
C MET A 1 -23.60 12.88 12.28
N THR A 2 -23.02 11.70 12.18
CA THR A 2 -21.63 11.50 11.77
C THR A 2 -21.46 11.98 10.33
N GLN A 3 -20.63 12.99 10.09
CA GLN A 3 -20.41 13.52 8.75
C GLN A 3 -19.24 12.84 8.08
N VAL A 4 -19.48 12.23 6.92
CA VAL A 4 -18.50 11.50 6.13
C VAL A 4 -18.19 12.29 4.86
N ALA A 5 -16.93 12.64 4.64
CA ALA A 5 -16.49 13.12 3.33
C ALA A 5 -16.03 11.94 2.48
N VAL A 6 -16.71 11.69 1.38
CA VAL A 6 -16.37 10.63 0.41
C VAL A 6 -15.52 11.24 -0.71
N ILE A 7 -14.25 10.89 -0.75
CA ILE A 7 -13.29 11.42 -1.73
C ILE A 7 -12.97 10.30 -2.74
N ILE A 8 -13.37 10.50 -3.99
CA ILE A 8 -13.28 9.48 -5.05
C ILE A 8 -12.21 9.87 -6.07
N ASN A 9 -11.22 8.99 -6.26
CA ASN A 9 -10.34 9.03 -7.42
C ASN A 9 -10.98 8.23 -8.57
N PRO A 10 -11.65 8.87 -9.53
CA PRO A 10 -12.46 8.18 -10.53
C PRO A 10 -11.65 7.30 -11.47
N ALA A 11 -10.36 7.59 -11.67
CA ALA A 11 -9.46 6.84 -12.54
C ALA A 11 -8.95 5.52 -11.92
N ALA A 12 -9.05 5.38 -10.59
CA ALA A 12 -8.54 4.20 -9.90
C ALA A 12 -9.19 2.91 -10.41
N GLY A 13 -8.35 1.88 -10.56
CA GLY A 13 -8.76 0.56 -11.05
C GLY A 13 -9.33 0.56 -12.49
N GLY A 14 -8.84 1.45 -13.37
CA GLY A 14 -9.35 1.59 -14.71
C GLY A 14 -10.80 2.09 -14.73
N GLY A 15 -11.12 3.05 -13.87
CA GLY A 15 -12.46 3.66 -13.75
C GLY A 15 -13.44 2.89 -12.86
N ARG A 16 -13.02 1.82 -12.19
CA ARG A 16 -13.89 1.08 -11.24
C ARG A 16 -14.36 1.96 -10.09
N ALA A 17 -13.49 2.83 -9.56
CA ALA A 17 -13.82 3.75 -8.48
C ALA A 17 -14.99 4.68 -8.85
N GLY A 18 -15.00 5.24 -10.05
CA GLY A 18 -16.12 6.04 -10.54
C GLY A 18 -17.41 5.23 -10.68
N ARG A 19 -17.32 3.99 -11.19
CA ARG A 19 -18.50 3.12 -11.41
C ARG A 19 -19.12 2.62 -10.09
N CYS A 20 -18.38 2.45 -9.03
CA CYS A 20 -18.93 1.99 -7.75
C CYS A 20 -19.58 3.11 -6.91
N ARG A 21 -19.46 4.38 -7.32
CA ARG A 21 -19.98 5.56 -6.60
C ARG A 21 -21.44 5.39 -6.20
N HIS A 22 -22.34 5.17 -7.15
CA HIS A 22 -23.77 5.10 -6.89
C HIS A 22 -24.16 4.03 -5.87
N ARG A 23 -23.51 2.86 -5.96
CA ARG A 23 -23.71 1.77 -4.99
C ARG A 23 -23.26 2.17 -3.60
N LEU A 24 -22.08 2.80 -3.48
CA LEU A 24 -21.53 3.24 -2.21
C LEU A 24 -22.41 4.32 -1.56
N GLU A 25 -22.85 5.32 -2.33
CA GLU A 25 -23.76 6.38 -1.85
C GLU A 25 -25.10 5.80 -1.36
N LYS A 26 -25.63 4.79 -2.06
CA LYS A 26 -26.83 4.06 -1.63
C LYS A 26 -26.63 3.31 -0.32
N ASP A 27 -25.49 2.66 -0.14
CA ASP A 27 -25.18 1.92 1.08
C ASP A 27 -24.93 2.88 2.26
N LEU A 28 -24.27 4.04 2.04
CA LEU A 28 -24.12 5.11 3.04
C LEU A 28 -25.49 5.66 3.49
N GLY A 29 -26.37 6.00 2.55
CA GLY A 29 -27.71 6.50 2.87
C GLY A 29 -28.55 5.49 3.64
N ARG A 30 -28.48 4.19 3.28
CA ARG A 30 -29.16 3.12 4.01
C ARG A 30 -28.64 2.91 5.43
N SER A 31 -27.40 3.25 5.68
CA SER A 31 -26.79 3.16 7.02
C SER A 31 -27.09 4.39 7.89
N GLY A 32 -27.85 5.36 7.38
CA GLY A 32 -28.20 6.59 8.11
C GLY A 32 -27.02 7.58 8.28
N LEU A 33 -25.95 7.40 7.50
CA LEU A 33 -24.78 8.28 7.54
C LEU A 33 -25.03 9.55 6.72
N GLY A 34 -24.76 10.71 7.30
CA GLY A 34 -24.67 11.96 6.56
C GLY A 34 -23.36 12.00 5.77
N PHE A 35 -23.40 12.25 4.45
CA PHE A 35 -22.21 12.26 3.64
C PHE A 35 -22.21 13.34 2.56
N THR A 36 -21.00 13.71 2.13
CA THR A 36 -20.78 14.58 0.95
C THR A 36 -19.78 13.88 0.04
N THR A 37 -20.09 13.77 -1.25
CA THR A 37 -19.22 13.10 -2.24
C THR A 37 -18.44 14.13 -3.06
N ILE A 38 -17.13 13.94 -3.17
CA ILE A 38 -16.20 14.76 -3.94
C ILE A 38 -15.48 13.85 -4.94
N ILE A 39 -15.59 14.16 -6.22
CA ILE A 39 -14.85 13.49 -7.29
C ILE A 39 -13.60 14.30 -7.58
N THR A 40 -12.44 13.68 -7.42
CA THR A 40 -11.16 14.36 -7.65
C THR A 40 -10.80 14.36 -9.15
N ARG A 41 -10.10 15.39 -9.60
CA ARG A 41 -9.64 15.54 -10.98
C ARG A 41 -8.21 15.00 -11.15
N ASP A 42 -7.39 15.22 -10.13
CA ASP A 42 -5.98 14.89 -10.08
C ASP A 42 -5.52 14.73 -8.61
N GLU A 43 -4.25 14.40 -8.42
CA GLU A 43 -3.65 14.23 -7.10
C GLU A 43 -3.65 15.54 -6.30
N THR A 44 -3.32 16.66 -6.92
CA THR A 44 -3.29 17.97 -6.27
C THR A 44 -4.69 18.36 -5.75
N HIS A 45 -5.71 18.09 -6.54
CA HIS A 45 -7.10 18.30 -6.13
C HIS A 45 -7.46 17.37 -4.96
N MET A 46 -7.06 16.10 -5.02
CA MET A 46 -7.29 15.14 -3.94
C MET A 46 -6.67 15.63 -2.62
N ARG A 47 -5.40 16.04 -2.64
CA ARG A 47 -4.69 16.58 -1.45
C ARG A 47 -5.42 17.76 -0.85
N ARG A 48 -5.82 18.74 -1.68
CA ARG A 48 -6.58 19.91 -1.22
C ARG A 48 -7.92 19.54 -0.59
N GLN A 49 -8.65 18.57 -1.17
CA GLN A 49 -9.93 18.14 -0.62
C GLN A 49 -9.77 17.38 0.70
N ILE A 50 -8.74 16.58 0.85
CA ILE A 50 -8.40 15.91 2.12
C ILE A 50 -8.19 16.99 3.21
N HIS A 51 -7.39 18.01 2.95
CA HIS A 51 -7.16 19.10 3.89
C HIS A 51 -8.45 19.83 4.28
N ALA A 52 -9.26 20.22 3.30
CA ALA A 52 -10.50 20.96 3.52
C ALA A 52 -11.54 20.14 4.31
N CYS A 53 -11.66 18.84 4.01
CA CYS A 53 -12.61 17.96 4.67
C CYS A 53 -12.16 17.54 6.06
N ALA A 54 -10.84 17.41 6.29
CA ALA A 54 -10.30 17.04 7.59
C ALA A 54 -10.66 18.04 8.70
N GLU A 55 -11.07 19.27 8.36
CA GLU A 55 -11.52 20.29 9.32
C GLU A 55 -12.96 20.15 9.77
N ARG A 56 -13.78 19.45 8.99
CA ARG A 56 -15.24 19.54 9.10
C ARG A 56 -15.91 18.18 9.27
N CYS A 57 -15.19 17.09 8.99
CA CYS A 57 -15.75 15.76 8.97
C CYS A 57 -15.11 14.85 10.02
N ALA A 58 -15.90 13.99 10.63
CA ALA A 58 -15.40 12.97 11.54
C ALA A 58 -14.71 11.82 10.79
N TRP A 59 -15.15 11.58 9.54
CA TRP A 59 -14.65 10.52 8.70
C TRP A 59 -14.27 10.99 7.31
N LEU A 60 -13.11 10.56 6.82
CA LEU A 60 -12.72 10.66 5.42
C LEU A 60 -12.76 9.26 4.79
N LEU A 61 -13.73 9.04 3.90
CA LEU A 61 -13.86 7.81 3.13
C LEU A 61 -13.16 7.99 1.77
N ILE A 62 -12.04 7.32 1.61
CA ILE A 62 -11.24 7.37 0.38
C ILE A 62 -11.62 6.20 -0.52
N VAL A 63 -12.06 6.52 -1.73
CA VAL A 63 -12.42 5.55 -2.78
C VAL A 63 -11.34 5.55 -3.85
N GLY A 64 -10.53 4.49 -3.88
CA GLY A 64 -9.37 4.44 -4.77
C GLY A 64 -8.58 3.15 -4.67
N GLY A 65 -7.30 3.21 -4.98
CA GLY A 65 -6.31 2.15 -4.76
C GLY A 65 -5.31 2.55 -3.68
N ASP A 66 -4.32 1.68 -3.43
CA ASP A 66 -3.32 1.85 -2.36
C ASP A 66 -2.56 3.18 -2.45
N THR A 67 -2.24 3.68 -3.66
CA THR A 67 -1.68 5.03 -3.86
C THR A 67 -2.61 6.13 -3.31
N SER A 68 -3.93 6.06 -3.57
CA SER A 68 -4.89 7.05 -3.06
C SER A 68 -4.99 7.00 -1.53
N PHE A 69 -4.89 5.81 -0.96
CA PHE A 69 -4.89 5.61 0.50
C PHE A 69 -3.63 6.18 1.13
N ARG A 70 -2.46 5.93 0.53
CA ARG A 70 -1.19 6.48 0.98
C ARG A 70 -1.17 8.00 0.92
N ILE A 71 -1.70 8.61 -0.14
CA ILE A 71 -1.84 10.07 -0.24
C ILE A 71 -2.68 10.60 0.94
N ALA A 72 -3.82 9.98 1.22
CA ALA A 72 -4.68 10.44 2.31
C ALA A 72 -4.01 10.29 3.68
N ALA A 73 -3.34 9.19 3.92
CA ALA A 73 -2.57 8.96 5.14
C ALA A 73 -1.45 10.00 5.31
N THR A 74 -0.68 10.26 4.25
CA THR A 74 0.39 11.26 4.24
C THR A 74 -0.13 12.65 4.57
N GLU A 75 -1.22 13.09 3.91
CA GLU A 75 -1.79 14.41 4.14
C GLU A 75 -2.34 14.58 5.56
N LEU A 76 -2.91 13.54 6.16
CA LEU A 76 -3.36 13.61 7.55
C LEU A 76 -2.18 13.62 8.53
N LEU A 77 -1.15 12.82 8.31
CA LEU A 77 0.03 12.79 9.18
C LEU A 77 0.80 14.12 9.14
N LEU A 78 0.86 14.80 7.99
CA LEU A 78 1.42 16.15 7.88
C LEU A 78 0.63 17.21 8.68
N GLN A 79 -0.62 16.91 9.06
CA GLN A 79 -1.45 17.76 9.91
C GLN A 79 -1.40 17.34 11.39
N SER A 80 -0.84 16.17 11.70
CA SER A 80 -0.65 15.73 13.08
C SER A 80 0.27 16.72 13.80
N GLY A 81 -0.09 17.10 15.02
CA GLY A 81 0.61 18.17 15.75
C GLY A 81 0.13 19.60 15.45
N LYS A 82 -0.58 19.84 14.35
CA LYS A 82 -1.24 21.13 14.05
C LYS A 82 -2.70 21.14 14.49
N ARG A 83 -3.29 19.99 14.79
CA ARG A 83 -4.71 19.80 15.12
C ARG A 83 -4.87 18.99 16.39
N LYS A 84 -5.89 19.33 17.16
CA LYS A 84 -6.25 18.63 18.39
C LYS A 84 -6.77 17.21 18.11
N GLU A 85 -7.52 17.05 17.01
CA GLU A 85 -8.01 15.77 16.52
C GLU A 85 -7.99 15.68 15.00
N LEU A 86 -7.62 14.52 14.48
CA LEU A 86 -7.71 14.19 13.08
C LEU A 86 -8.93 13.29 12.83
N PRO A 87 -9.60 13.42 11.66
CA PRO A 87 -10.67 12.51 11.29
C PRO A 87 -10.16 11.08 11.18
N SER A 88 -11.06 10.12 11.37
CA SER A 88 -10.78 8.72 11.06
C SER A 88 -10.81 8.49 9.55
N LEU A 89 -9.93 7.62 9.04
CA LEU A 89 -9.92 7.20 7.64
C LEU A 89 -10.77 5.95 7.44
N ALA A 90 -11.45 5.91 6.33
CA ALA A 90 -12.08 4.70 5.82
C ALA A 90 -11.63 4.47 4.38
N PHE A 91 -11.33 3.21 4.01
CA PHE A 91 -10.80 2.87 2.70
C PHE A 91 -11.74 1.95 1.94
N PHE A 92 -12.17 2.39 0.76
CA PHE A 92 -12.93 1.56 -0.17
C PHE A 92 -12.09 1.22 -1.38
N GLY A 93 -11.66 -0.04 -1.47
CA GLY A 93 -10.75 -0.53 -2.49
C GLY A 93 -11.40 -0.65 -3.88
N ALA A 94 -10.98 0.19 -4.78
CA ALA A 94 -11.33 0.13 -6.20
C ALA A 94 -10.10 0.02 -7.12
N GLY A 95 -8.92 -0.08 -6.53
CA GLY A 95 -7.64 -0.31 -7.19
C GLY A 95 -7.44 -1.74 -7.68
N SER A 96 -6.23 -2.03 -8.20
CA SER A 96 -5.88 -3.37 -8.71
C SER A 96 -5.53 -4.35 -7.61
N ALA A 97 -4.86 -3.91 -6.55
CA ALA A 97 -4.37 -4.73 -5.43
C ALA A 97 -5.31 -4.64 -4.23
N ASN A 98 -5.52 -3.45 -3.68
CA ASN A 98 -6.30 -3.18 -2.46
C ASN A 98 -5.79 -3.96 -1.24
N ASP A 99 -4.48 -4.15 -1.13
CA ASP A 99 -3.84 -4.97 -0.09
C ASP A 99 -4.10 -4.38 1.30
N VAL A 100 -4.15 -3.06 1.43
CA VAL A 100 -4.49 -2.33 2.67
C VAL A 100 -5.92 -2.64 3.14
N VAL A 101 -6.90 -2.60 2.24
CA VAL A 101 -8.32 -2.88 2.57
C VAL A 101 -8.49 -4.30 3.09
N HIS A 102 -7.74 -5.24 2.52
CA HIS A 102 -7.72 -6.62 2.99
C HIS A 102 -7.09 -6.77 4.38
N ALA A 103 -6.01 -6.02 4.67
CA ALA A 103 -5.37 -6.02 5.99
C ALA A 103 -6.31 -5.49 7.08
N LEU A 104 -7.15 -4.49 6.75
CA LEU A 104 -8.17 -3.94 7.64
C LEU A 104 -9.42 -4.83 7.81
N GLY A 105 -9.52 -5.94 7.09
CA GLY A 105 -10.64 -6.89 7.16
C GLY A 105 -11.95 -6.36 6.58
N ILE A 106 -11.91 -5.36 5.69
CA ILE A 106 -13.10 -4.74 5.09
C ILE A 106 -13.66 -5.64 3.98
N ARG A 107 -14.96 -5.98 4.06
CA ARG A 107 -15.64 -6.93 3.16
C ARG A 107 -16.65 -6.27 2.20
N GLY A 108 -16.33 -5.08 1.70
CA GLY A 108 -17.19 -4.35 0.76
C GLY A 108 -17.92 -3.16 1.38
N SER A 109 -18.75 -2.48 0.58
CA SER A 109 -19.34 -1.19 0.93
C SER A 109 -20.26 -1.25 2.15
N ARG A 110 -21.13 -2.26 2.25
CA ARG A 110 -22.07 -2.39 3.40
C ARG A 110 -21.31 -2.56 4.71
N HIS A 111 -20.37 -3.51 4.75
CA HIS A 111 -19.56 -3.74 5.95
C HIS A 111 -18.75 -2.48 6.33
N LEU A 112 -18.21 -1.75 5.35
CA LEU A 112 -17.51 -0.49 5.61
C LEU A 112 -18.44 0.57 6.20
N CYS A 113 -19.68 0.72 5.68
CA CYS A 113 -20.68 1.63 6.23
C CYS A 113 -21.08 1.25 7.68
N GLU A 114 -21.19 -0.03 7.98
CA GLU A 114 -21.44 -0.53 9.34
C GLU A 114 -20.28 -0.16 10.28
N LEU A 115 -19.03 -0.37 9.86
CA LEU A 115 -17.85 0.03 10.65
C LEU A 115 -17.83 1.54 10.95
N ILE A 116 -18.15 2.38 9.96
CA ILE A 116 -18.22 3.83 10.14
C ILE A 116 -19.37 4.23 11.08
N ARG A 117 -20.56 3.65 10.88
CA ARG A 117 -21.74 3.94 11.69
C ARG A 117 -21.53 3.57 13.17
N ASP A 118 -20.91 2.42 13.40
CA ASP A 118 -20.67 1.87 14.72
C ASP A 118 -19.35 2.35 15.34
N ASP A 119 -18.71 3.34 14.72
CA ASP A 119 -17.42 3.96 15.09
C ASP A 119 -16.32 2.93 15.42
N ARG A 120 -16.23 1.86 14.58
CA ARG A 120 -15.27 0.79 14.74
C ARG A 120 -13.91 1.24 14.21
N VAL A 121 -13.09 1.74 15.11
CA VAL A 121 -11.78 2.35 14.83
C VAL A 121 -10.66 1.47 15.33
N GLY A 122 -9.69 1.16 14.45
CA GLY A 122 -8.37 0.63 14.80
C GLY A 122 -7.29 1.72 14.73
N ARG A 123 -6.22 1.54 15.48
CA ARG A 123 -5.02 2.40 15.43
C ARG A 123 -3.98 1.76 14.51
N MET A 124 -4.00 2.13 13.24
CA MET A 124 -3.14 1.56 12.20
C MET A 124 -1.73 2.12 12.26
N ASP A 125 -0.76 1.24 12.12
CA ASP A 125 0.64 1.57 11.94
C ASP A 125 0.89 2.07 10.50
N VAL A 126 1.87 2.96 10.36
CA VAL A 126 2.30 3.48 9.06
C VAL A 126 3.79 3.28 8.92
N GLY A 127 4.20 2.52 7.93
CA GLY A 127 5.61 2.38 7.61
C GLY A 127 6.15 3.67 6.99
N TRP A 128 7.41 3.95 7.25
CA TRP A 128 8.16 5.04 6.61
C TRP A 128 9.48 4.52 6.06
N VAL A 129 9.97 5.15 5.00
CA VAL A 129 11.31 4.93 4.48
C VAL A 129 11.99 6.26 4.24
N ARG A 130 13.17 6.43 4.81
CA ARG A 130 14.07 7.57 4.61
C ARG A 130 15.22 7.15 3.72
N THR A 131 15.43 7.90 2.64
CA THR A 131 16.52 7.70 1.72
C THR A 131 17.76 8.51 2.15
N GLU A 132 18.83 8.56 1.35
CA GLU A 132 20.03 9.34 1.65
C GLU A 132 19.76 10.84 1.86
N SER A 133 18.67 11.37 1.29
CA SER A 133 18.22 12.73 1.57
C SER A 133 17.29 12.74 2.78
N PRO A 134 17.63 13.38 3.91
CA PRO A 134 16.79 13.41 5.11
C PRO A 134 15.41 14.05 4.90
N ARG A 135 15.20 14.75 3.77
CA ARG A 135 13.91 15.37 3.42
C ARG A 135 13.00 14.44 2.64
N ASP A 136 13.53 13.32 2.15
CA ASP A 136 12.79 12.34 1.35
C ASP A 136 12.32 11.17 2.23
N GLU A 137 11.33 11.44 3.05
CA GLU A 137 10.58 10.42 3.76
C GLU A 137 9.34 10.04 2.93
N HIS A 138 9.22 8.75 2.62
CA HIS A 138 8.04 8.19 1.96
C HIS A 138 7.29 7.29 2.93
N LEU A 139 6.00 7.51 3.08
CA LEU A 139 5.13 6.67 3.91
C LEU A 139 4.55 5.51 3.10
N PHE A 140 4.32 4.37 3.75
CA PHE A 140 3.61 3.23 3.18
C PHE A 140 2.62 2.62 4.17
N LEU A 141 1.53 2.10 3.63
CA LEU A 141 0.47 1.45 4.40
C LEU A 141 0.56 -0.07 4.30
N GLY A 142 0.98 -0.60 3.15
CA GLY A 142 1.08 -2.01 2.87
C GLY A 142 2.52 -2.53 2.89
N SER A 143 3.38 -1.98 2.05
CA SER A 143 4.76 -2.46 1.92
C SER A 143 5.69 -1.49 1.20
N MET A 144 6.98 -1.59 1.51
CA MET A 144 8.05 -1.11 0.65
C MET A 144 8.89 -2.29 0.15
N SER A 145 9.51 -2.15 -1.02
CA SER A 145 10.43 -3.16 -1.54
C SER A 145 11.49 -2.59 -2.46
N LEU A 146 12.54 -3.37 -2.69
CA LEU A 146 13.59 -3.09 -3.67
C LEU A 146 13.98 -4.34 -4.45
N GLY A 147 14.73 -4.17 -5.53
CA GLY A 147 15.09 -5.24 -6.44
C GLY A 147 13.95 -5.60 -7.38
N LEU A 148 13.49 -6.85 -7.32
CA LEU A 148 12.47 -7.39 -8.21
C LEU A 148 11.16 -6.57 -8.18
N GLY A 149 10.71 -6.12 -7.01
CA GLY A 149 9.47 -5.35 -6.87
C GLY A 149 9.48 -4.08 -7.71
N VAL A 150 10.58 -3.32 -7.67
CA VAL A 150 10.76 -2.11 -8.47
C VAL A 150 10.73 -2.43 -9.97
N ARG A 151 11.44 -3.49 -10.38
CA ARG A 151 11.57 -3.86 -11.80
C ARG A 151 10.27 -4.34 -12.40
N VAL A 152 9.58 -5.24 -11.70
CA VAL A 152 8.26 -5.74 -12.13
C VAL A 152 7.27 -4.57 -12.21
N ASN A 153 7.28 -3.66 -11.25
CA ASN A 153 6.38 -2.50 -11.27
C ASN A 153 6.66 -1.57 -12.45
N ARG A 154 7.92 -1.29 -12.77
CA ARG A 154 8.30 -0.52 -13.96
C ARG A 154 7.82 -1.19 -15.26
N GLU A 155 7.98 -2.50 -15.39
CA GLU A 155 7.51 -3.25 -16.56
C GLU A 155 5.97 -3.27 -16.65
N MET A 156 5.28 -3.42 -15.53
CA MET A 156 3.81 -3.34 -15.47
C MET A 156 3.30 -1.93 -15.82
N ALA A 157 4.01 -0.88 -15.39
CA ALA A 157 3.65 0.50 -15.75
C ALA A 157 3.75 0.75 -17.26
N ARG A 158 4.75 0.18 -17.94
CA ARG A 158 4.91 0.28 -19.41
C ARG A 158 3.78 -0.40 -20.19
N THR A 159 3.14 -1.41 -19.59
CA THR A 159 2.05 -2.17 -20.21
C THR A 159 0.65 -1.71 -19.78
N ARG A 160 0.54 -0.77 -18.83
CA ARG A 160 -0.73 -0.16 -18.43
C ARG A 160 -1.32 0.64 -19.59
N GLY A 161 -2.28 0.11 -20.24
CA GLY A 161 -2.97 0.70 -21.41
C GLY A 161 -3.27 -0.33 -22.51
N GLN A 162 -2.66 -1.52 -22.45
CA GLN A 162 -2.80 -2.53 -23.50
C GLN A 162 -3.76 -3.69 -23.17
N SER A 163 -4.26 -3.83 -21.96
CA SER A 163 -5.10 -4.98 -21.60
C SER A 163 -6.20 -4.64 -20.58
N GLY A 164 -7.42 -4.60 -21.07
CA GLY A 164 -8.64 -4.37 -20.28
C GLY A 164 -9.23 -5.60 -19.59
N ARG A 165 -8.50 -6.70 -19.33
CA ARG A 165 -9.08 -7.95 -18.79
C ARG A 165 -8.29 -8.51 -17.59
N PRO A 166 -8.97 -8.86 -16.46
CA PRO A 166 -8.31 -9.34 -15.23
C PRO A 166 -7.64 -10.71 -15.37
N LEU A 167 -8.12 -11.61 -16.22
CA LEU A 167 -7.51 -12.92 -16.44
C LEU A 167 -6.18 -12.85 -17.23
N ALA A 168 -5.94 -11.73 -17.94
CA ALA A 168 -4.71 -11.46 -18.65
C ALA A 168 -3.58 -10.92 -17.74
N ALA A 169 -3.82 -10.64 -16.45
CA ALA A 169 -2.81 -10.08 -15.56
C ALA A 169 -1.65 -11.05 -15.24
N TRP A 170 -1.89 -12.35 -15.27
CA TRP A 170 -0.84 -13.36 -15.03
C TRP A 170 0.15 -13.47 -16.20
N ILE A 171 -0.29 -13.36 -17.45
CA ILE A 171 0.58 -13.41 -18.63
C ILE A 171 1.49 -12.18 -18.72
N PRO A 172 0.96 -10.93 -18.59
CA PRO A 172 1.80 -9.75 -18.46
C PRO A 172 2.72 -9.81 -17.25
N GLY A 173 2.27 -10.36 -16.11
CA GLY A 173 3.05 -10.55 -14.91
C GLY A 173 4.25 -11.48 -15.12
N ALA A 174 4.07 -12.62 -15.76
CA ALA A 174 5.15 -13.54 -16.10
C ALA A 174 6.12 -12.93 -17.12
N ALA A 175 5.63 -12.22 -18.12
CA ALA A 175 6.47 -11.50 -19.07
C ALA A 175 7.25 -10.35 -18.41
N ALA A 176 6.62 -9.58 -17.52
CA ALA A 176 7.27 -8.53 -16.74
C ALA A 176 8.35 -9.13 -15.81
N LEU A 177 8.07 -10.27 -15.18
CA LEU A 177 9.02 -10.99 -14.34
C LEU A 177 10.25 -11.45 -15.17
N ARG A 178 10.01 -12.05 -16.35
CA ARG A 178 11.10 -12.46 -17.25
C ARG A 178 11.97 -11.26 -17.67
N ARG A 179 11.34 -10.14 -18.03
CA ARG A 179 12.08 -8.90 -18.39
C ARG A 179 12.82 -8.30 -17.20
N ALA A 180 12.26 -8.38 -16.00
CA ALA A 180 12.91 -7.89 -14.79
C ALA A 180 14.24 -8.61 -14.51
N PHE A 181 14.39 -9.85 -14.98
CA PHE A 181 15.64 -10.64 -14.89
C PHE A 181 16.51 -10.56 -16.16
N ALA A 182 16.07 -9.91 -17.22
CA ALA A 182 16.84 -9.85 -18.47
C ALA A 182 18.15 -9.02 -18.35
N GLY A 183 18.31 -8.20 -17.31
CA GLY A 183 19.56 -7.50 -16.98
C GLY A 183 20.32 -8.19 -15.84
N ASN A 184 21.65 -8.03 -15.82
CA ASN A 184 22.53 -8.64 -14.80
C ASN A 184 22.47 -7.97 -13.41
N GLU A 185 21.45 -7.17 -13.14
CA GLU A 185 21.33 -6.42 -11.87
C GLU A 185 20.68 -7.21 -10.73
N LEU A 186 20.06 -8.35 -11.02
CA LEU A 186 19.48 -9.24 -10.02
C LEU A 186 20.20 -10.61 -9.99
N PRO A 187 20.47 -11.15 -8.81
CA PRO A 187 20.22 -10.61 -7.47
C PRO A 187 21.21 -9.48 -7.09
N MET A 188 20.74 -8.47 -6.37
CA MET A 188 21.52 -7.33 -5.86
C MET A 188 22.37 -7.74 -4.66
N ARG A 189 23.60 -7.21 -4.55
CA ARG A 189 24.38 -7.29 -3.32
C ARG A 189 23.92 -6.20 -2.37
N LEU A 190 23.42 -6.59 -1.21
CA LEU A 190 22.87 -5.69 -0.21
C LEU A 190 23.37 -6.08 1.19
N THR A 191 23.44 -5.07 2.06
CA THR A 191 23.62 -5.27 3.50
C THR A 191 22.36 -4.82 4.22
N VAL A 192 21.75 -5.72 5.00
CA VAL A 192 20.55 -5.47 5.78
C VAL A 192 20.91 -5.65 7.25
N ASN A 193 20.80 -4.59 8.04
CA ASN A 193 21.23 -4.56 9.46
C ASN A 193 22.62 -5.21 9.67
N GLY A 194 23.60 -4.83 8.84
CA GLY A 194 24.98 -5.33 8.92
C GLY A 194 25.22 -6.72 8.30
N ARG A 195 24.18 -7.44 7.85
CA ARG A 195 24.31 -8.75 7.21
C ARG A 195 24.30 -8.64 5.69
N SER A 196 25.43 -8.93 5.07
CA SER A 196 25.58 -8.87 3.61
C SER A 196 25.06 -10.12 2.92
N GLY A 197 24.40 -9.96 1.79
CA GLY A 197 23.86 -11.05 0.99
C GLY A 197 23.55 -10.65 -0.46
N ARG A 198 23.07 -11.62 -1.24
CA ARG A 198 22.57 -11.40 -2.61
C ARG A 198 21.09 -11.68 -2.66
N TYR A 199 20.28 -10.68 -2.92
CA TYR A 199 18.83 -10.76 -2.86
C TYR A 199 18.18 -10.32 -4.17
N SER A 200 17.22 -11.10 -4.63
CA SER A 200 16.37 -10.72 -5.77
C SER A 200 15.25 -9.78 -5.36
N LEU A 201 14.73 -9.96 -4.14
CA LEU A 201 13.72 -9.11 -3.52
C LEU A 201 14.07 -8.90 -2.06
N VAL A 202 14.02 -7.65 -1.63
CA VAL A 202 13.88 -7.28 -0.22
C VAL A 202 12.55 -6.55 -0.09
N ALA A 203 11.68 -7.05 0.77
CA ALA A 203 10.38 -6.43 1.05
C ALA A 203 10.21 -6.22 2.55
N VAL A 204 9.84 -5.01 2.94
CA VAL A 204 9.47 -4.65 4.30
C VAL A 204 7.96 -4.45 4.31
N MET A 205 7.28 -5.29 5.08
CA MET A 205 5.84 -5.44 5.07
C MET A 205 5.24 -4.82 6.33
N ASN A 206 4.22 -3.99 6.16
CA ASN A 206 3.33 -3.54 7.23
C ASN A 206 2.06 -4.41 7.29
N GLY A 207 1.68 -5.00 6.16
CA GLY A 207 0.53 -5.90 6.06
C GLY A 207 0.89 -7.22 5.40
N PRO A 208 -0.01 -8.23 5.44
CA PRO A 208 0.33 -9.61 5.06
C PRO A 208 0.45 -9.84 3.55
N ARG A 209 -0.02 -8.90 2.72
CA ARG A 209 -0.15 -9.08 1.27
C ARG A 209 0.80 -8.19 0.48
N TYR A 210 1.27 -8.70 -0.63
CA TYR A 210 2.19 -8.05 -1.55
C TYR A 210 1.73 -8.22 -3.00
N ALA A 211 1.96 -7.21 -3.83
CA ALA A 211 1.74 -7.24 -5.28
C ALA A 211 0.33 -7.73 -5.70
N GLY A 212 -0.71 -7.36 -4.95
CA GLY A 212 -2.10 -7.66 -5.28
C GLY A 212 -2.55 -9.05 -4.85
N GLY A 213 -2.08 -9.54 -3.72
CA GLY A 213 -2.65 -10.71 -3.08
C GLY A 213 -1.69 -11.80 -2.63
N LEU A 214 -0.40 -11.76 -3.00
CA LEU A 214 0.59 -12.73 -2.52
C LEU A 214 0.82 -12.54 -1.02
N ARG A 215 0.54 -13.56 -0.21
CA ARG A 215 0.74 -13.53 1.24
C ARG A 215 2.18 -13.92 1.59
N ILE A 216 3.13 -12.99 1.34
CA ILE A 216 4.56 -13.24 1.58
C ILE A 216 4.95 -13.10 3.06
N ALA A 217 4.20 -12.33 3.84
CA ALA A 217 4.32 -12.21 5.29
C ALA A 217 2.93 -12.45 5.93
N PRO A 218 2.43 -13.70 5.99
CA PRO A 218 1.04 -14.01 6.33
C PRO A 218 0.62 -13.60 7.74
N ASP A 219 1.57 -13.45 8.65
CA ASP A 219 1.34 -13.08 10.05
C ASP A 219 1.54 -11.57 10.30
N ALA A 220 2.00 -10.80 9.29
CA ALA A 220 2.15 -9.35 9.39
C ALA A 220 0.81 -8.68 9.70
N SER A 221 0.85 -7.70 10.62
CA SER A 221 -0.33 -6.97 11.07
C SER A 221 -0.08 -5.47 11.03
N VAL A 222 -1.01 -4.72 10.50
CA VAL A 222 -0.97 -3.24 10.51
C VAL A 222 -1.28 -2.63 11.89
N PHE A 223 -1.30 -3.45 12.96
CA PHE A 223 -1.69 -3.05 14.32
C PHE A 223 -0.73 -3.56 15.41
N ASP A 224 0.44 -4.11 15.08
CA ASP A 224 1.35 -4.73 16.04
C ASP A 224 2.63 -3.92 16.32
N HIS A 225 2.71 -2.71 15.73
CA HIS A 225 3.81 -1.76 15.90
C HIS A 225 5.15 -2.24 15.33
N ARG A 226 5.13 -3.19 14.40
CA ARG A 226 6.31 -3.84 13.83
C ARG A 226 6.24 -3.92 12.31
N LEU A 227 7.39 -4.19 11.72
CA LEU A 227 7.52 -4.42 10.28
C LEU A 227 8.17 -5.78 10.04
N ASP A 228 7.67 -6.50 9.04
CA ASP A 228 8.13 -7.82 8.67
C ASP A 228 9.04 -7.76 7.44
N LEU A 229 10.29 -8.21 7.59
CA LEU A 229 11.27 -8.28 6.52
C LEU A 229 11.21 -9.64 5.83
N VAL A 230 11.04 -9.61 4.52
CA VAL A 230 11.13 -10.79 3.63
C VAL A 230 12.33 -10.63 2.72
N LEU A 231 13.24 -11.59 2.78
CA LEU A 231 14.43 -11.68 1.94
C LEU A 231 14.29 -12.84 0.96
N LEU A 232 14.27 -12.55 -0.35
CA LEU A 232 14.21 -13.59 -1.38
C LEU A 232 15.50 -13.61 -2.18
N SER A 233 16.19 -14.75 -2.12
CA SER A 233 17.39 -15.02 -2.92
C SER A 233 17.06 -16.10 -3.95
N THR A 234 16.78 -15.71 -5.19
CA THR A 234 16.48 -16.64 -6.30
C THR A 234 17.43 -16.44 -7.46
N ARG A 235 17.77 -17.53 -8.12
CA ARG A 235 18.58 -17.50 -9.35
C ARG A 235 17.64 -17.41 -10.56
N GLY A 236 17.46 -16.17 -11.05
CA GLY A 236 16.68 -15.90 -12.25
C GLY A 236 15.16 -16.00 -12.06
N TRP A 237 14.43 -15.73 -13.13
CA TRP A 237 12.98 -15.69 -13.14
C TRP A 237 12.29 -17.05 -12.84
N PRO A 238 12.84 -18.23 -13.29
CA PRO A 238 12.19 -19.50 -12.97
C PRO A 238 12.15 -19.80 -11.46
N GLY A 239 13.26 -19.55 -10.75
CA GLY A 239 13.31 -19.72 -9.31
C GLY A 239 12.33 -18.80 -8.57
N THR A 240 12.12 -17.59 -9.07
CA THR A 240 11.13 -16.66 -8.53
C THR A 240 9.69 -17.14 -8.77
N MET A 241 9.40 -17.70 -9.95
CA MET A 241 8.09 -18.30 -10.24
C MET A 241 7.79 -19.48 -9.31
N VAL A 242 8.77 -20.35 -9.08
CA VAL A 242 8.64 -21.46 -8.13
C VAL A 242 8.38 -20.96 -6.71
N ALA A 243 9.10 -19.92 -6.28
CA ALA A 243 8.88 -19.31 -4.97
C ALA A 243 7.46 -18.71 -4.85
N ALA A 244 7.02 -17.96 -5.87
CA ALA A 244 5.68 -17.37 -5.90
C ALA A 244 4.57 -18.44 -5.92
N ALA A 245 4.73 -19.49 -6.73
CA ALA A 245 3.81 -20.63 -6.76
C ALA A 245 3.77 -21.36 -5.40
N GLY A 246 4.91 -21.50 -4.74
CA GLY A 246 4.99 -22.05 -3.38
C GLY A 246 4.20 -21.21 -2.38
N VAL A 247 4.31 -19.87 -2.43
CA VAL A 247 3.53 -18.96 -1.57
C VAL A 247 2.03 -19.08 -1.84
N VAL A 248 1.62 -19.15 -3.11
CA VAL A 248 0.22 -19.38 -3.49
C VAL A 248 -0.29 -20.73 -2.95
N ALA A 249 0.57 -21.76 -2.96
CA ALA A 249 0.27 -23.07 -2.40
C ALA A 249 0.38 -23.14 -0.86
N GLY A 250 0.58 -22.01 -0.18
CA GLY A 250 0.63 -21.91 1.28
C GLY A 250 2.02 -22.06 1.91
N ARG A 251 3.10 -22.15 1.09
CA ARG A 251 4.48 -22.17 1.63
C ARG A 251 4.79 -20.82 2.29
N ARG A 252 5.29 -20.87 3.51
CA ARG A 252 5.76 -19.68 4.22
C ARG A 252 7.19 -19.34 3.82
N LEU A 253 7.45 -18.06 3.59
CA LEU A 253 8.81 -17.55 3.45
C LEU A 253 9.37 -17.25 4.86
N PRO A 254 10.71 -17.28 5.04
CA PRO A 254 11.33 -16.76 6.25
C PRO A 254 11.01 -15.26 6.40
N VAL A 255 10.56 -14.87 7.58
CA VAL A 255 10.22 -13.50 7.95
C VAL A 255 10.97 -13.15 9.21
N GLU A 256 11.55 -11.96 9.25
CA GLU A 256 12.16 -11.36 10.42
C GLU A 256 11.37 -10.11 10.78
N THR A 257 11.14 -9.86 12.06
CA THR A 257 10.28 -8.76 12.53
C THR A 257 11.08 -7.80 13.38
N ALA A 258 10.98 -6.50 13.08
CA ALA A 258 11.57 -5.40 13.85
C ALA A 258 10.77 -4.11 13.65
N ASP A 259 11.09 -3.10 14.44
CA ASP A 259 10.56 -1.74 14.31
C ASP A 259 11.35 -0.88 13.32
N GLU A 260 12.62 -1.24 13.04
CA GLU A 260 13.47 -0.53 12.08
C GLU A 260 14.42 -1.47 11.33
N TRP A 261 14.66 -1.15 10.05
CA TRP A 261 15.59 -1.85 9.14
C TRP A 261 16.49 -0.85 8.43
N ARG A 262 17.82 -1.11 8.42
CA ARG A 262 18.80 -0.36 7.61
C ARG A 262 19.22 -1.20 6.43
N ILE A 263 19.13 -0.63 5.22
CA ILE A 263 19.45 -1.30 3.96
C ILE A 263 20.49 -0.47 3.21
N GLU A 264 21.58 -1.11 2.82
CA GLU A 264 22.70 -0.50 2.12
C GLU A 264 23.09 -1.33 0.89
N ALA A 265 23.60 -0.65 -0.16
CA ALA A 265 24.10 -1.26 -1.39
C ALA A 265 25.36 -0.58 -1.89
N GLU A 266 26.17 -1.31 -2.66
CA GLU A 266 27.34 -0.74 -3.34
C GLU A 266 26.93 0.28 -4.42
N ASN A 267 25.84 -0.01 -5.14
CA ASN A 267 25.31 0.82 -6.21
C ASN A 267 24.00 1.50 -5.80
N ARG A 268 23.69 2.62 -6.47
CA ARG A 268 22.40 3.29 -6.29
C ARG A 268 21.25 2.36 -6.69
N PHE A 269 20.19 2.40 -5.91
CA PHE A 269 18.99 1.62 -6.16
C PHE A 269 17.72 2.50 -6.12
N SER A 270 16.61 1.93 -6.52
CA SER A 270 15.29 2.51 -6.34
C SER A 270 14.47 1.65 -5.40
N ILE A 271 13.53 2.26 -4.73
CA ILE A 271 12.55 1.60 -3.88
C ILE A 271 11.16 1.67 -4.51
N GLN A 272 10.32 0.73 -4.17
CA GLN A 272 8.89 0.77 -4.44
C GLN A 272 8.16 0.93 -3.10
N VAL A 273 7.17 1.79 -3.06
CA VAL A 273 6.36 2.12 -1.89
C VAL A 273 4.89 2.06 -2.28
N ASP A 274 4.14 1.09 -1.79
CA ASP A 274 2.72 0.84 -2.14
C ASP A 274 2.41 0.92 -3.65
N GLY A 275 3.36 0.46 -4.48
CA GLY A 275 3.21 0.44 -5.94
C GLY A 275 3.84 1.63 -6.68
N ASP A 276 4.29 2.67 -6.02
CA ASP A 276 5.01 3.79 -6.65
C ASP A 276 6.52 3.62 -6.51
N VAL A 277 7.30 4.08 -7.50
CA VAL A 277 8.75 3.89 -7.54
C VAL A 277 9.47 5.22 -7.30
N PHE A 278 10.41 5.20 -6.36
CA PHE A 278 11.24 6.35 -5.96
C PHE A 278 12.73 6.02 -6.02
N PRO A 279 13.60 7.00 -6.34
CA PRO A 279 15.04 6.84 -6.18
C PRO A 279 15.41 6.81 -4.69
N SER A 280 16.38 5.98 -4.30
CA SER A 280 16.83 5.89 -2.90
C SER A 280 18.28 6.32 -2.65
N GLY A 281 19.13 6.28 -3.66
CA GLY A 281 20.57 6.40 -3.45
C GLY A 281 21.22 5.06 -3.14
N LYS A 282 22.19 5.01 -2.23
CA LYS A 282 22.91 3.77 -1.84
C LYS A 282 22.44 3.19 -0.52
N SER A 283 21.65 3.93 0.22
CA SER A 283 21.11 3.48 1.50
C SER A 283 19.68 3.96 1.74
N CYS A 284 18.96 3.25 2.57
CA CYS A 284 17.71 3.70 3.18
C CYS A 284 17.53 3.10 4.57
N THR A 285 16.79 3.81 5.40
CA THR A 285 16.28 3.31 6.69
C THR A 285 14.77 3.21 6.59
N VAL A 286 14.22 2.11 7.07
CA VAL A 286 12.78 1.79 7.03
C VAL A 286 12.33 1.56 8.45
N GLY A 287 11.26 2.22 8.87
CA GLY A 287 10.73 2.06 10.22
C GLY A 287 9.21 2.25 10.26
N VAL A 288 8.66 2.22 11.46
CA VAL A 288 7.21 2.30 11.69
C VAL A 288 6.85 3.49 12.57
N HIS A 289 5.81 4.20 12.19
CA HIS A 289 5.04 5.09 13.06
C HIS A 289 3.90 4.27 13.69
N ALA A 290 4.10 3.83 14.92
CA ALA A 290 3.15 2.98 15.63
C ALA A 290 1.82 3.71 15.89
N ALA A 291 0.69 3.03 15.68
CA ALA A 291 -0.66 3.53 15.96
C ALA A 291 -0.96 4.92 15.36
N ALA A 292 -0.35 5.26 14.24
CA ALA A 292 -0.31 6.62 13.69
C ALA A 292 -1.65 7.11 13.15
N LEU A 293 -2.50 6.23 12.64
CA LEU A 293 -3.76 6.58 11.99
C LEU A 293 -4.95 5.90 12.64
N LYS A 294 -6.03 6.67 12.82
CA LYS A 294 -7.36 6.11 13.12
C LYS A 294 -7.99 5.63 11.82
N VAL A 295 -8.34 4.35 11.73
CA VAL A 295 -8.92 3.75 10.52
C VAL A 295 -10.14 2.91 10.82
N ALA A 296 -11.11 2.85 9.90
CA ALA A 296 -12.18 1.87 9.97
C ALA A 296 -11.60 0.46 9.82
N ALA A 297 -11.77 -0.39 10.81
CA ALA A 297 -11.23 -1.74 10.79
C ALA A 297 -12.18 -2.75 11.45
N ALA A 298 -12.22 -3.97 10.90
CA ALA A 298 -12.99 -5.07 11.49
C ALA A 298 -12.29 -5.68 12.72
N ARG A 299 -10.96 -5.49 12.81
CA ARG A 299 -10.10 -5.88 13.93
C ARG A 299 -9.12 -4.74 14.15
N GLY A 300 -8.87 -4.39 15.36
CA GLY A 300 -7.91 -3.37 15.76
C GLY A 300 -7.46 -3.65 17.17
#